data_048a0c4da30bf7464e4f95324e8286cb
#
_entry.id   048a0c4da30bf7464e4f95324e8286cb
#
_cell.length_a   1.000
_cell.length_b   1.000
_cell.length_c   1.000
_cell.angle_alpha   90.00
_cell.angle_beta   90.00
_cell.angle_gamma   90.00
#
_symmetry.space_group_name_H-M   'P 1'
#
loop_
_entity.id
_entity.type
_entity.pdbx_description
1 polymer ?
#
loop_
_entity_poly.entity_id
_entity_poly.type
_entity_poly.pdbx_seq_one_letter_code
_entity_poly.pdbx_strand_id
1 'polypeptide(L)'
;VFENKKIISIIGANGSGKSTLMQCCAGLIKHWSGDVIINGKSISEYKSKELAAAIAYLPQINNVSAIKVKNLVMHGRFPYLGYPRHYSKADLEIAENAMKTVGIEDIAEKNVGELSGGQQQKVHIAMRLAQDTEYIILDEPATYLDIKYQLELYGLMERLREQGKTIVTVMHDINAALYHSDKVLVMSEGRVLMSSSPEAIAESGVIEKVFGVKLMKSECGQYLFEREDVQ
;
A
#
# COMPACT_ATOMS: atom_id res chain seq x y z
N VAL A 1 -8.78 10.20 9.93
CA VAL A 1 -7.40 10.68 10.06
C VAL A 1 -6.49 9.47 10.05
N PHE A 2 -5.47 9.48 9.19
CA PHE A 2 -4.42 8.49 9.21
C PHE A 2 -3.34 8.93 10.22
N GLU A 3 -3.00 8.05 11.12
CA GLU A 3 -1.97 8.30 12.14
C GLU A 3 -0.60 8.01 11.55
N ASN A 4 0.39 8.85 11.86
CA ASN A 4 1.75 8.66 11.37
C ASN A 4 2.42 7.43 12.00
N LYS A 5 3.36 6.82 11.27
CA LYS A 5 4.15 5.66 11.70
C LYS A 5 3.29 4.45 12.07
N LYS A 6 2.23 4.24 11.30
CA LYS A 6 1.26 3.17 11.47
C LYS A 6 1.04 2.42 10.15
N ILE A 7 0.62 1.17 10.27
CA ILE A 7 0.02 0.42 9.17
C ILE A 7 -1.48 0.57 9.29
N ILE A 8 -2.11 1.14 8.26
CA ILE A 8 -3.54 1.41 8.20
C ILE A 8 -4.11 0.62 7.03
N SER A 9 -4.94 -0.37 7.31
CA SER A 9 -5.60 -1.17 6.28
C SER A 9 -7.01 -0.70 6.00
N ILE A 10 -7.37 -0.71 4.73
CA ILE A 10 -8.72 -0.40 4.26
C ILE A 10 -9.33 -1.69 3.70
N ILE A 11 -10.43 -2.13 4.30
CA ILE A 11 -11.19 -3.30 3.88
C ILE A 11 -12.62 -2.89 3.47
N GLY A 12 -13.27 -3.72 2.69
CA GLY A 12 -14.66 -3.50 2.24
C GLY A 12 -14.96 -4.30 0.99
N ALA A 13 -16.24 -4.48 0.67
CA ALA A 13 -16.67 -5.20 -0.51
C ALA A 13 -16.14 -4.56 -1.81
N ASN A 14 -16.14 -5.32 -2.92
CA ASN A 14 -15.80 -4.78 -4.22
C ASN A 14 -16.76 -3.65 -4.59
N GLY A 15 -16.21 -2.56 -5.17
CA GLY A 15 -16.99 -1.37 -5.50
C GLY A 15 -17.29 -0.44 -4.31
N SER A 16 -16.80 -0.72 -3.10
CA SER A 16 -17.02 0.15 -1.91
C SER A 16 -16.26 1.47 -1.96
N GLY A 17 -15.44 1.74 -2.99
CA GLY A 17 -14.73 3.01 -3.18
C GLY A 17 -13.31 3.07 -2.61
N LYS A 18 -12.72 1.95 -2.18
CA LYS A 18 -11.37 1.89 -1.58
C LYS A 18 -10.29 2.51 -2.46
N SER A 19 -10.16 2.03 -3.70
CA SER A 19 -9.16 2.56 -4.65
C SER A 19 -9.40 4.02 -4.99
N THR A 20 -10.67 4.46 -5.09
CA THR A 20 -11.02 5.87 -5.29
C THR A 20 -10.53 6.73 -4.12
N LEU A 21 -10.76 6.29 -2.87
CA LEU A 21 -10.25 6.97 -1.68
C LEU A 21 -8.72 7.05 -1.70
N MET A 22 -8.03 5.95 -2.04
CA MET A 22 -6.57 5.93 -2.13
C MET A 22 -6.04 6.90 -3.19
N GLN A 23 -6.69 6.96 -4.37
CA GLN A 23 -6.33 7.89 -5.45
C GLN A 23 -6.59 9.35 -5.06
N CYS A 24 -7.67 9.65 -4.32
CA CYS A 24 -7.89 10.97 -3.73
C CYS A 24 -6.77 11.33 -2.75
N CYS A 25 -6.42 10.42 -1.83
CA CYS A 25 -5.34 10.62 -0.86
C CYS A 25 -3.97 10.81 -1.53
N ALA A 26 -3.75 10.17 -2.68
CA ALA A 26 -2.52 10.32 -3.48
C ALA A 26 -2.53 11.56 -4.40
N GLY A 27 -3.62 12.34 -4.44
CA GLY A 27 -3.77 13.52 -5.31
C GLY A 27 -3.89 13.21 -6.79
N LEU A 28 -4.28 11.99 -7.14
CA LEU A 28 -4.45 11.56 -8.54
C LEU A 28 -5.82 11.93 -9.10
N ILE A 29 -6.83 12.02 -8.25
CA ILE A 29 -8.16 12.52 -8.60
C ILE A 29 -8.25 13.98 -8.18
N LYS A 30 -8.56 14.89 -9.13
CA LYS A 30 -8.57 16.34 -8.89
C LYS A 30 -9.95 16.92 -8.54
N HIS A 31 -11.02 16.24 -8.94
CA HIS A 31 -12.40 16.73 -8.79
C HIS A 31 -13.16 15.93 -7.73
N TRP A 32 -13.06 16.37 -6.50
CA TRP A 32 -13.78 15.82 -5.34
C TRP A 32 -14.06 16.95 -4.32
N SER A 33 -14.97 16.73 -3.40
CA SER A 33 -15.28 17.68 -2.32
C SER A 33 -14.61 17.23 -1.03
N GLY A 34 -14.21 18.19 -0.20
CA GLY A 34 -13.47 17.95 1.03
C GLY A 34 -12.00 18.32 0.90
N ASP A 35 -11.15 17.82 1.78
CA ASP A 35 -9.71 18.08 1.76
C ASP A 35 -8.91 16.88 2.27
N VAL A 36 -7.69 16.72 1.74
CA VAL A 36 -6.67 15.82 2.26
C VAL A 36 -5.53 16.68 2.79
N ILE A 37 -5.23 16.53 4.07
CA ILE A 37 -4.19 17.29 4.75
C ILE A 37 -3.00 16.36 5.04
N ILE A 38 -1.82 16.77 4.60
CA ILE A 38 -0.56 16.05 4.79
C ILE A 38 0.43 17.01 5.46
N ASN A 39 0.94 16.62 6.62
CA ASN A 39 1.88 17.45 7.40
C ASN A 39 1.35 18.89 7.62
N GLY A 40 0.04 19.02 7.90
CA GLY A 40 -0.62 20.29 8.17
C GLY A 40 -0.91 21.16 6.94
N LYS A 41 -0.62 20.68 5.72
CA LYS A 41 -0.85 21.40 4.46
C LYS A 41 -1.85 20.65 3.59
N SER A 42 -2.79 21.37 2.97
CA SER A 42 -3.73 20.78 2.01
C SER A 42 -3.00 20.21 0.80
N ILE A 43 -3.47 19.05 0.31
CA ILE A 43 -2.90 18.41 -0.88
C ILE A 43 -3.00 19.31 -2.12
N SER A 44 -3.98 20.18 -2.18
CA SER A 44 -4.20 21.15 -3.26
C SER A 44 -3.11 22.23 -3.34
N GLU A 45 -2.40 22.47 -2.24
CA GLU A 45 -1.32 23.45 -2.14
C GLU A 45 0.06 22.87 -2.56
N TYR A 46 0.14 21.54 -2.73
CA TYR A 46 1.38 20.89 -3.17
C TYR A 46 1.56 21.02 -4.68
N LYS A 47 2.76 21.37 -5.10
CA LYS A 47 3.18 21.14 -6.50
C LYS A 47 3.32 19.63 -6.74
N SER A 48 3.08 19.17 -7.95
CA SER A 48 3.13 17.74 -8.29
C SER A 48 4.44 17.06 -7.87
N LYS A 49 5.56 17.78 -7.97
CA LYS A 49 6.89 17.27 -7.57
C LYS A 49 7.04 17.16 -6.05
N GLU A 50 6.53 18.13 -5.30
CA GLU A 50 6.52 18.13 -3.84
C GLU A 50 5.62 17.00 -3.30
N LEU A 51 4.44 16.83 -3.91
CA LEU A 51 3.53 15.74 -3.55
C LEU A 51 4.15 14.37 -3.82
N ALA A 52 4.81 14.19 -4.96
CA ALA A 52 5.52 12.97 -5.28
C ALA A 52 6.74 12.70 -4.37
N ALA A 53 7.29 13.71 -3.71
CA ALA A 53 8.31 13.54 -2.67
C ALA A 53 7.71 13.24 -1.28
N ALA A 54 6.41 13.49 -1.07
CA ALA A 54 5.73 13.23 0.19
C ALA A 54 5.03 11.86 0.20
N ILE A 55 4.42 11.45 -0.92
CA ILE A 55 3.61 10.23 -1.03
C ILE A 55 4.11 9.35 -2.17
N ALA A 56 4.38 8.07 -1.88
CA ALA A 56 4.54 7.03 -2.87
C ALA A 56 3.20 6.28 -3.00
N TYR A 57 2.67 6.17 -4.22
CA TYR A 57 1.44 5.44 -4.51
C TYR A 57 1.73 4.26 -5.45
N LEU A 58 1.40 3.06 -5.00
CA LEU A 58 1.43 1.83 -5.79
C LEU A 58 0.01 1.47 -6.21
N PRO A 59 -0.39 1.68 -7.47
CA PRO A 59 -1.69 1.24 -7.98
C PRO A 59 -1.71 -0.28 -8.15
N GLN A 60 -2.89 -0.84 -8.33
CA GLN A 60 -3.03 -2.21 -8.82
C GLN A 60 -2.41 -2.30 -10.22
N ILE A 61 -1.33 -3.10 -10.37
CA ILE A 61 -0.48 -3.06 -11.56
C ILE A 61 -0.82 -4.23 -12.49
N ASN A 62 -0.97 -3.92 -13.79
CA ASN A 62 -1.21 -4.91 -14.84
C ASN A 62 -0.28 -4.73 -16.07
N ASN A 63 0.74 -3.86 -15.99
CA ASN A 63 1.55 -3.53 -17.16
C ASN A 63 2.92 -4.23 -17.12
N VAL A 64 3.22 -5.00 -18.17
CA VAL A 64 4.53 -5.60 -18.41
C VAL A 64 5.39 -4.60 -19.21
N SER A 65 6.60 -4.31 -18.75
CA SER A 65 7.52 -3.37 -19.39
C SER A 65 8.80 -4.06 -19.84
N ALA A 66 9.32 -3.68 -21.01
CA ALA A 66 10.62 -4.12 -21.54
C ALA A 66 11.81 -3.30 -20.98
N ILE A 67 11.69 -2.78 -19.75
CA ILE A 67 12.71 -2.01 -19.04
C ILE A 67 13.48 -2.92 -18.07
N LYS A 68 14.76 -2.66 -17.86
CA LYS A 68 15.54 -3.35 -16.82
C LYS A 68 15.06 -2.96 -15.42
N VAL A 69 15.10 -3.94 -14.49
CA VAL A 69 14.69 -3.76 -13.08
C VAL A 69 15.33 -2.52 -12.46
N LYS A 70 16.66 -2.40 -12.51
CA LYS A 70 17.37 -1.25 -11.94
C LYS A 70 16.91 0.09 -12.52
N ASN A 71 16.60 0.16 -13.81
CA ASN A 71 16.15 1.38 -14.46
C ASN A 71 14.74 1.75 -14.01
N LEU A 72 13.84 0.75 -13.84
CA LEU A 72 12.49 0.98 -13.32
C LEU A 72 12.54 1.45 -11.88
N VAL A 73 13.38 0.85 -11.03
CA VAL A 73 13.55 1.28 -9.63
C VAL A 73 14.08 2.72 -9.56
N MET A 74 15.03 3.08 -10.43
CA MET A 74 15.54 4.46 -10.54
C MET A 74 14.46 5.50 -10.87
N HIS A 75 13.34 5.12 -11.52
CA HIS A 75 12.23 6.06 -11.74
C HIS A 75 11.63 6.58 -10.42
N GLY A 76 11.77 5.86 -9.31
CA GLY A 76 11.41 6.36 -7.99
C GLY A 76 12.11 7.66 -7.62
N ARG A 77 13.28 7.93 -8.21
CA ARG A 77 14.06 9.15 -7.95
C ARG A 77 13.64 10.37 -8.79
N PHE A 78 12.72 10.21 -9.76
CA PHE A 78 12.27 11.32 -10.63
C PHE A 78 11.80 12.58 -9.88
N PRO A 79 11.10 12.51 -8.74
CA PRO A 79 10.71 13.70 -7.99
C PRO A 79 11.90 14.58 -7.55
N TYR A 80 13.10 14.03 -7.45
CA TYR A 80 14.28 14.73 -6.93
C TYR A 80 15.18 15.29 -8.03
N LEU A 81 14.98 14.86 -9.29
CA LEU A 81 15.85 15.28 -10.39
C LEU A 81 15.61 16.75 -10.78
N GLY A 82 16.72 17.48 -10.96
CA GLY A 82 16.72 18.81 -11.56
C GLY A 82 16.69 18.76 -13.10
N TYR A 83 16.99 19.89 -13.73
CA TYR A 83 17.23 19.95 -15.18
C TYR A 83 18.68 20.43 -15.43
N PRO A 84 19.45 19.76 -16.29
CA PRO A 84 19.16 18.49 -16.96
C PRO A 84 19.03 17.32 -15.99
N ARG A 85 18.26 16.28 -16.37
CA ARG A 85 17.98 15.12 -15.50
C ARG A 85 19.19 14.21 -15.43
N HIS A 86 19.90 14.24 -14.32
CA HIS A 86 21.00 13.33 -14.01
C HIS A 86 20.82 12.74 -12.63
N TYR A 87 21.02 11.44 -12.52
CA TYR A 87 21.04 10.76 -11.23
C TYR A 87 22.37 11.00 -10.53
N SER A 88 22.32 11.36 -9.28
CA SER A 88 23.49 11.47 -8.41
C SER A 88 23.93 10.10 -7.90
N LYS A 89 25.12 10.03 -7.29
CA LYS A 89 25.56 8.80 -6.59
C LYS A 89 24.59 8.41 -5.46
N ALA A 90 24.08 9.41 -4.72
CA ALA A 90 23.10 9.18 -3.67
C ALA A 90 21.79 8.56 -4.21
N ASP A 91 21.32 8.96 -5.40
CA ASP A 91 20.14 8.36 -6.02
C ASP A 91 20.37 6.90 -6.39
N LEU A 92 21.57 6.54 -6.86
CA LEU A 92 21.95 5.16 -7.14
C LEU A 92 21.96 4.31 -5.85
N GLU A 93 22.60 4.82 -4.79
CA GLU A 93 22.65 4.13 -3.49
C GLU A 93 21.25 3.91 -2.90
N ILE A 94 20.35 4.90 -3.01
CA ILE A 94 18.96 4.77 -2.55
C ILE A 94 18.23 3.68 -3.35
N ALA A 95 18.38 3.65 -4.67
CA ALA A 95 17.74 2.64 -5.50
C ALA A 95 18.30 1.23 -5.25
N GLU A 96 19.62 1.09 -5.05
CA GLU A 96 20.26 -0.17 -4.66
C GLU A 96 19.75 -0.66 -3.29
N ASN A 97 19.68 0.22 -2.31
CA ASN A 97 19.13 -0.10 -0.99
C ASN A 97 17.65 -0.50 -1.07
N ALA A 98 16.86 0.15 -1.92
CA ALA A 98 15.47 -0.23 -2.15
C ALA A 98 15.35 -1.65 -2.74
N MET A 99 16.18 -2.00 -3.74
CA MET A 99 16.24 -3.34 -4.30
C MET A 99 16.65 -4.39 -3.25
N LYS A 100 17.65 -4.07 -2.43
CA LYS A 100 18.12 -4.90 -1.33
C LYS A 100 17.02 -5.15 -0.28
N THR A 101 16.28 -4.11 0.06
CA THR A 101 15.20 -4.18 1.06
C THR A 101 14.11 -5.21 0.67
N VAL A 102 13.83 -5.36 -0.62
CA VAL A 102 12.85 -6.33 -1.15
C VAL A 102 13.49 -7.62 -1.69
N GLY A 103 14.83 -7.74 -1.68
CA GLY A 103 15.57 -8.94 -2.09
C GLY A 103 15.48 -9.23 -3.59
N ILE A 104 15.85 -8.25 -4.43
CA ILE A 104 15.83 -8.36 -5.90
C ILE A 104 17.14 -7.90 -6.58
N GLU A 105 18.24 -7.80 -5.82
CA GLU A 105 19.53 -7.34 -6.36
C GLU A 105 20.06 -8.26 -7.46
N ASP A 106 19.84 -9.55 -7.33
CA ASP A 106 20.28 -10.60 -8.25
C ASP A 106 19.60 -10.52 -9.62
N ILE A 107 18.46 -9.84 -9.70
CA ILE A 107 17.70 -9.67 -10.94
C ILE A 107 17.72 -8.23 -11.49
N ALA A 108 18.58 -7.35 -10.95
CA ALA A 108 18.65 -5.93 -11.32
C ALA A 108 18.87 -5.67 -12.81
N GLU A 109 19.61 -6.57 -13.50
CA GLU A 109 19.91 -6.48 -14.93
C GLU A 109 18.87 -7.14 -15.84
N LYS A 110 17.92 -7.92 -15.30
CA LYS A 110 16.85 -8.56 -16.08
C LYS A 110 15.83 -7.55 -16.53
N ASN A 111 15.11 -7.87 -17.62
CA ASN A 111 13.93 -7.10 -18.01
C ASN A 111 12.73 -7.47 -17.13
N VAL A 112 11.94 -6.49 -16.75
CA VAL A 112 10.76 -6.69 -15.90
C VAL A 112 9.77 -7.68 -16.51
N GLY A 113 9.65 -7.68 -17.85
CA GLY A 113 8.78 -8.61 -18.57
C GLY A 113 9.19 -10.10 -18.50
N GLU A 114 10.42 -10.40 -18.08
CA GLU A 114 10.94 -11.78 -17.93
C GLU A 114 10.68 -12.35 -16.52
N LEU A 115 10.10 -11.53 -15.62
CA LEU A 115 9.95 -11.87 -14.22
C LEU A 115 8.59 -12.51 -13.92
N SER A 116 8.53 -13.34 -12.87
CA SER A 116 7.26 -13.80 -12.32
C SER A 116 6.44 -12.65 -11.75
N GLY A 117 5.11 -12.80 -11.61
CA GLY A 117 4.23 -11.77 -11.04
C GLY A 117 4.70 -11.28 -9.67
N GLY A 118 5.12 -12.19 -8.78
CA GLY A 118 5.65 -11.82 -7.47
C GLY A 118 6.97 -11.03 -7.55
N GLN A 119 7.86 -11.37 -8.49
CA GLN A 119 9.08 -10.60 -8.71
C GLN A 119 8.77 -9.21 -9.30
N GLN A 120 7.84 -9.11 -10.25
CA GLN A 120 7.38 -7.82 -10.80
C GLN A 120 6.82 -6.94 -9.69
N GLN A 121 6.00 -7.49 -8.80
CA GLN A 121 5.45 -6.76 -7.65
C GLN A 121 6.56 -6.22 -6.75
N LYS A 122 7.59 -7.04 -6.43
CA LYS A 122 8.76 -6.59 -5.67
C LYS A 122 9.49 -5.43 -6.35
N VAL A 123 9.65 -5.46 -7.68
CA VAL A 123 10.26 -4.37 -8.45
C VAL A 123 9.45 -3.09 -8.31
N HIS A 124 8.14 -3.16 -8.42
CA HIS A 124 7.27 -1.98 -8.24
C HIS A 124 7.30 -1.45 -6.81
N ILE A 125 7.36 -2.32 -5.81
CA ILE A 125 7.55 -1.91 -4.41
C ILE A 125 8.92 -1.24 -4.25
N ALA A 126 10.01 -1.82 -4.76
CA ALA A 126 11.34 -1.22 -4.73
C ALA A 126 11.37 0.18 -5.35
N MET A 127 10.68 0.39 -6.48
CA MET A 127 10.54 1.70 -7.10
C MET A 127 9.86 2.71 -6.17
N ARG A 128 8.85 2.30 -5.40
CA ARG A 128 8.17 3.17 -4.42
C ARG A 128 9.05 3.42 -3.20
N LEU A 129 9.83 2.44 -2.75
CA LEU A 129 10.81 2.63 -1.69
C LEU A 129 11.94 3.57 -2.11
N ALA A 130 12.41 3.47 -3.36
CA ALA A 130 13.40 4.38 -3.91
C ALA A 130 12.88 5.83 -4.02
N GLN A 131 11.58 6.06 -4.01
CA GLN A 131 10.98 7.39 -3.91
C GLN A 131 11.22 8.03 -2.53
N ASP A 132 11.53 7.24 -1.50
CA ASP A 132 11.92 7.65 -0.14
C ASP A 132 10.97 8.65 0.52
N THR A 133 9.68 8.36 0.46
CA THR A 133 8.61 9.18 1.02
C THR A 133 8.29 8.80 2.47
N GLU A 134 7.63 9.70 3.19
CA GLU A 134 7.09 9.43 4.53
C GLU A 134 5.83 8.54 4.46
N TYR A 135 4.99 8.75 3.44
CA TYR A 135 3.73 8.02 3.25
C TYR A 135 3.84 7.07 2.06
N ILE A 136 3.45 5.83 2.26
CA ILE A 136 3.40 4.78 1.23
C ILE A 136 1.97 4.27 1.14
N ILE A 137 1.35 4.47 -0.01
CA ILE A 137 -0.01 4.02 -0.31
C ILE A 137 0.07 2.82 -1.24
N LEU A 138 -0.50 1.69 -0.82
CA LEU A 138 -0.47 0.42 -1.55
C LEU A 138 -1.90 -0.03 -1.87
N ASP A 139 -2.27 -0.02 -3.15
CA ASP A 139 -3.59 -0.45 -3.59
C ASP A 139 -3.55 -1.93 -4.00
N GLU A 140 -4.06 -2.80 -3.13
CA GLU A 140 -4.11 -4.26 -3.31
C GLU A 140 -2.74 -4.90 -3.62
N PRO A 141 -1.68 -4.64 -2.84
CA PRO A 141 -0.33 -5.06 -3.19
C PRO A 141 -0.11 -6.58 -3.11
N ALA A 142 -0.99 -7.31 -2.43
CA ALA A 142 -0.90 -8.76 -2.24
C ALA A 142 -1.75 -9.58 -3.24
N THR A 143 -2.52 -8.91 -4.11
CA THR A 143 -3.41 -9.57 -5.08
C THR A 143 -2.58 -10.38 -6.09
N TYR A 144 -2.99 -11.61 -6.36
CA TYR A 144 -2.32 -12.59 -7.24
C TYR A 144 -0.93 -13.07 -6.77
N LEU A 145 -0.52 -12.76 -5.54
CA LEU A 145 0.70 -13.31 -4.95
C LEU A 145 0.41 -14.64 -4.25
N ASP A 146 1.37 -15.57 -4.33
CA ASP A 146 1.34 -16.76 -3.49
C ASP A 146 1.57 -16.42 -2.01
N ILE A 147 1.24 -17.35 -1.12
CA ILE A 147 1.30 -17.14 0.34
C ILE A 147 2.69 -16.72 0.82
N LYS A 148 3.75 -17.23 0.20
CA LYS A 148 5.12 -16.87 0.57
C LYS A 148 5.39 -15.39 0.33
N TYR A 149 5.03 -14.88 -0.86
CA TYR A 149 5.23 -13.48 -1.22
C TYR A 149 4.30 -12.55 -0.44
N GLN A 150 3.09 -13.00 -0.08
CA GLN A 150 2.19 -12.23 0.81
C GLN A 150 2.82 -12.03 2.19
N LEU A 151 3.35 -13.11 2.80
CA LEU A 151 4.01 -13.03 4.11
C LEU A 151 5.28 -12.16 4.07
N GLU A 152 6.07 -12.25 2.99
CA GLU A 152 7.24 -11.39 2.79
C GLU A 152 6.83 -9.90 2.70
N LEU A 153 5.72 -9.60 2.02
CA LEU A 153 5.17 -8.25 1.89
C LEU A 153 4.69 -7.70 3.25
N TYR A 154 3.95 -8.49 4.02
CA TYR A 154 3.49 -8.06 5.35
C TYR A 154 4.67 -7.79 6.28
N GLY A 155 5.66 -8.68 6.33
CA GLY A 155 6.88 -8.45 7.08
C GLY A 155 7.70 -7.24 6.59
N LEU A 156 7.65 -6.91 5.30
CA LEU A 156 8.24 -5.69 4.76
C LEU A 156 7.50 -4.45 5.28
N MET A 157 6.17 -4.45 5.27
CA MET A 157 5.36 -3.33 5.77
C MET A 157 5.65 -3.07 7.26
N GLU A 158 5.77 -4.11 8.08
CA GLU A 158 6.13 -4.00 9.50
C GLU A 158 7.51 -3.35 9.68
N ARG A 159 8.53 -3.80 8.95
CA ARG A 159 9.88 -3.19 8.99
C ARG A 159 9.87 -1.72 8.56
N LEU A 160 9.10 -1.35 7.54
CA LEU A 160 8.98 0.03 7.07
C LEU A 160 8.30 0.92 8.13
N ARG A 161 7.26 0.40 8.81
CA ARG A 161 6.64 1.08 9.94
C ARG A 161 7.64 1.31 11.08
N GLU A 162 8.44 0.31 11.43
CA GLU A 162 9.50 0.44 12.46
C GLU A 162 10.56 1.49 12.07
N GLN A 163 10.82 1.67 10.78
CA GLN A 163 11.65 2.74 10.24
C GLN A 163 10.95 4.11 10.23
N GLY A 164 9.73 4.20 10.76
CA GLY A 164 8.98 5.45 10.89
C GLY A 164 8.16 5.84 9.67
N LYS A 165 8.01 4.95 8.67
CA LYS A 165 7.10 5.19 7.53
C LYS A 165 5.64 4.96 7.93
N THR A 166 4.74 5.66 7.27
CA THR A 166 3.29 5.46 7.37
C THR A 166 2.80 4.69 6.14
N ILE A 167 2.11 3.58 6.37
CA ILE A 167 1.64 2.72 5.29
C ILE A 167 0.12 2.69 5.30
N VAL A 168 -0.49 3.03 4.17
CA VAL A 168 -1.93 2.89 3.95
C VAL A 168 -2.13 1.86 2.87
N THR A 169 -2.85 0.78 3.15
CA THR A 169 -2.99 -0.33 2.20
C THR A 169 -4.42 -0.80 2.07
N VAL A 170 -4.84 -1.15 0.86
CA VAL A 170 -6.07 -1.91 0.62
C VAL A 170 -5.76 -3.38 0.73
N MET A 171 -6.50 -4.09 1.56
CA MET A 171 -6.38 -5.55 1.73
C MET A 171 -7.71 -6.24 1.44
N HIS A 172 -7.65 -7.39 0.76
CA HIS A 172 -8.80 -8.28 0.57
C HIS A 172 -8.91 -9.33 1.67
N ASP A 173 -7.77 -9.77 2.19
CA ASP A 173 -7.72 -10.71 3.30
C ASP A 173 -7.98 -9.96 4.61
N ILE A 174 -9.15 -10.21 5.20
CA ILE A 174 -9.58 -9.59 6.45
C ILE A 174 -8.67 -10.05 7.61
N ASN A 175 -8.25 -11.33 7.63
CA ASN A 175 -7.34 -11.83 8.66
C ASN A 175 -6.00 -11.09 8.60
N ALA A 176 -5.43 -10.95 7.39
CA ALA A 176 -4.20 -10.19 7.21
C ALA A 176 -4.36 -8.73 7.67
N ALA A 177 -5.49 -8.09 7.35
CA ALA A 177 -5.78 -6.73 7.78
C ALA A 177 -5.86 -6.61 9.31
N LEU A 178 -6.55 -7.56 9.97
CA LEU A 178 -6.69 -7.57 11.44
C LEU A 178 -5.37 -7.91 12.15
N TYR A 179 -4.50 -8.70 11.52
CA TYR A 179 -3.27 -9.15 12.16
C TYR A 179 -2.09 -8.19 11.97
N HIS A 180 -1.94 -7.62 10.76
CA HIS A 180 -0.77 -6.83 10.39
C HIS A 180 -0.96 -5.31 10.47
N SER A 181 -2.13 -4.83 10.93
CA SER A 181 -2.43 -3.40 10.98
C SER A 181 -2.48 -2.86 12.39
N ASP A 182 -2.11 -1.59 12.54
CA ASP A 182 -2.35 -0.82 13.75
C ASP A 182 -3.78 -0.23 13.76
N LYS A 183 -4.37 -0.05 12.57
CA LYS A 183 -5.71 0.52 12.40
C LYS A 183 -6.37 -0.06 11.16
N VAL A 184 -7.66 -0.31 11.25
CA VAL A 184 -8.46 -0.83 10.13
C VAL A 184 -9.61 0.13 9.86
N LEU A 185 -9.81 0.46 8.58
CA LEU A 185 -10.97 1.19 8.06
C LEU A 185 -11.88 0.20 7.32
N VAL A 186 -13.14 0.18 7.68
CA VAL A 186 -14.16 -0.62 6.99
C VAL A 186 -15.00 0.29 6.12
N MET A 187 -15.02 0.02 4.81
CA MET A 187 -15.77 0.80 3.82
C MET A 187 -16.92 0.01 3.20
N SER A 188 -18.03 0.69 3.01
CA SER A 188 -19.18 0.19 2.23
C SER A 188 -19.86 1.35 1.51
N GLU A 189 -20.30 1.14 0.27
CA GLU A 189 -21.07 2.11 -0.53
C GLU A 189 -20.48 3.52 -0.56
N GLY A 190 -19.15 3.63 -0.71
CA GLY A 190 -18.44 4.91 -0.78
C GLY A 190 -18.26 5.62 0.58
N ARG A 191 -18.57 4.96 1.69
CA ARG A 191 -18.50 5.55 3.04
C ARG A 191 -17.58 4.73 3.95
N VAL A 192 -16.89 5.41 4.84
CA VAL A 192 -16.19 4.78 5.97
C VAL A 192 -17.22 4.52 7.06
N LEU A 193 -17.52 3.26 7.32
CA LEU A 193 -18.47 2.86 8.37
C LEU A 193 -17.81 2.89 9.75
N MET A 194 -16.57 2.42 9.83
CA MET A 194 -15.81 2.39 11.08
C MET A 194 -14.32 2.52 10.81
N SER A 195 -13.59 3.12 11.75
CA SER A 195 -12.13 3.24 11.72
C SER A 195 -11.61 3.11 13.15
N SER A 196 -10.97 1.97 13.48
CA SER A 196 -10.54 1.66 14.85
C SER A 196 -9.36 0.67 14.85
N SER A 197 -8.95 0.23 16.04
CA SER A 197 -8.00 -0.88 16.18
C SER A 197 -8.59 -2.18 15.61
N PRO A 198 -7.74 -3.14 15.20
CA PRO A 198 -8.18 -4.44 14.70
C PRO A 198 -9.16 -5.16 15.66
N GLU A 199 -8.89 -5.12 16.96
CA GLU A 199 -9.71 -5.75 17.98
C GLU A 199 -11.11 -5.12 18.03
N ALA A 200 -11.17 -3.78 18.07
CA ALA A 200 -12.45 -3.06 18.12
C ALA A 200 -13.28 -3.27 16.83
N ILE A 201 -12.63 -3.40 15.67
CA ILE A 201 -13.28 -3.74 14.40
C ILE A 201 -13.86 -5.15 14.47
N ALA A 202 -13.08 -6.13 14.95
CA ALA A 202 -13.54 -7.52 15.06
C ALA A 202 -14.72 -7.72 16.03
N GLU A 203 -14.77 -6.93 17.11
CA GLU A 203 -15.82 -7.01 18.12
C GLU A 203 -17.09 -6.22 17.76
N SER A 204 -17.02 -5.35 16.76
CA SER A 204 -18.10 -4.38 16.45
C SER A 204 -19.28 -4.95 15.66
N GLY A 205 -19.13 -6.14 15.04
CA GLY A 205 -20.10 -6.68 14.08
C GLY A 205 -20.12 -5.99 12.71
N VAL A 206 -19.20 -5.04 12.47
CA VAL A 206 -19.16 -4.31 11.19
C VAL A 206 -18.68 -5.18 10.03
N ILE A 207 -17.81 -6.16 10.29
CA ILE A 207 -17.32 -7.12 9.29
C ILE A 207 -18.47 -7.99 8.82
N GLU A 208 -19.25 -8.55 9.75
CA GLU A 208 -20.42 -9.38 9.49
C GLU A 208 -21.42 -8.61 8.61
N LYS A 209 -21.71 -7.39 9.00
CA LYS A 209 -22.64 -6.52 8.26
C LYS A 209 -22.19 -6.23 6.82
N VAL A 210 -20.90 -6.04 6.61
CA VAL A 210 -20.36 -5.62 5.29
C VAL A 210 -20.13 -6.79 4.36
N PHE A 211 -19.71 -7.95 4.92
CA PHE A 211 -19.29 -9.10 4.12
C PHE A 211 -20.30 -10.25 4.12
N GLY A 212 -21.37 -10.19 4.95
CA GLY A 212 -22.37 -11.25 5.05
C GLY A 212 -21.76 -12.56 5.57
N VAL A 213 -20.88 -12.46 6.56
CA VAL A 213 -20.19 -13.58 7.19
C VAL A 213 -20.32 -13.47 8.70
N LYS A 214 -20.19 -14.56 9.41
CA LYS A 214 -20.06 -14.57 10.86
C LYS A 214 -18.59 -14.65 11.22
N LEU A 215 -18.12 -13.73 12.07
CA LEU A 215 -16.75 -13.70 12.56
C LEU A 215 -16.67 -14.38 13.92
N MET A 216 -15.75 -15.32 14.06
CA MET A 216 -15.49 -15.99 15.33
C MET A 216 -14.01 -15.93 15.65
N LYS A 217 -13.67 -15.73 16.92
CA LYS A 217 -12.30 -15.79 17.40
C LYS A 217 -12.02 -17.20 17.94
N SER A 218 -11.04 -17.89 17.39
CA SER A 218 -10.59 -19.19 17.87
C SER A 218 -9.84 -19.07 19.21
N GLU A 219 -9.68 -20.20 19.92
CA GLU A 219 -8.90 -20.24 21.16
C GLU A 219 -7.44 -19.82 20.98
N CYS A 220 -6.85 -20.02 19.81
CA CYS A 220 -5.50 -19.56 19.47
C CYS A 220 -5.43 -18.09 18.99
N GLY A 221 -6.55 -17.36 19.05
CA GLY A 221 -6.60 -15.93 18.70
C GLY A 221 -6.77 -15.62 17.21
N GLN A 222 -6.90 -16.63 16.35
CA GLN A 222 -7.17 -16.44 14.93
C GLN A 222 -8.67 -16.18 14.70
N TYR A 223 -8.98 -15.40 13.66
CA TYR A 223 -10.36 -15.17 13.24
C TYR A 223 -10.77 -16.19 12.18
N LEU A 224 -11.93 -16.79 12.39
CA LEU A 224 -12.57 -17.76 11.49
C LEU A 224 -13.83 -17.11 10.91
N PHE A 225 -14.13 -17.41 9.65
CA PHE A 225 -15.30 -16.90 8.95
C PHE A 225 -16.24 -18.06 8.62
N GLU A 226 -17.47 -17.93 9.02
CA GLU A 226 -18.55 -18.82 8.59
C GLU A 226 -19.51 -18.05 7.70
N ARG A 227 -20.09 -18.73 6.74
CA ARG A 227 -21.16 -18.15 5.94
C ARG A 227 -22.38 -17.92 6.83
N GLU A 228 -22.96 -16.74 6.77
CA GLU A 228 -24.25 -16.51 7.39
C GLU A 228 -25.30 -17.31 6.60
N ASP A 229 -25.94 -18.30 7.21
CA ASP A 229 -27.01 -19.06 6.56
C ASP A 229 -28.16 -18.10 6.27
N VAL A 230 -28.38 -17.83 4.99
CA VAL A 230 -29.57 -17.09 4.53
C VAL A 230 -30.79 -17.96 4.78
N GLN A 231 -31.55 -17.65 5.82
CA GLN A 231 -32.87 -18.22 6.06
C GLN A 231 -33.86 -17.67 5.03
#